data_045824c2a809d1611149548034c89ba4
#
_entry.id   045824c2a809d1611149548034c89ba4
#
_cell.length_a   1.000
_cell.length_b   1.000
_cell.length_c   1.000
_cell.angle_alpha   90.00
_cell.angle_beta   90.00
_cell.angle_gamma   90.00
#
_symmetry.space_group_name_H-M   'P 1'
#
loop_
_entity.id
_entity.type
_entity.pdbx_description
1 polymer ?
#
loop_
_entity_poly.entity_id
_entity_poly.type
_entity_poly.pdbx_seq_one_letter_code
_entity_poly.pdbx_strand_id
1 'polypeptide(L)'
;MGQVFKVSAHDDGRRVDKVIRKKWPDLPLAAVMRAFRKGLVKVDGRRVECSSRVAAGSAVAVPWDDAEAEARKPSFSGPGAPSPSIEIIYADNDVCLINKPWNLLSQPDRDGDESVVTRTTATLGWKDPSFFPTPVHRLDRNTSGAMALALNGVALRVLHEAWRKGNVRKTYLALVAGEAPNEVEIDSPLLKTGEDNIVGIDAARGRTALTRFRKVTGDSAVSLLQVELLTGRPHQARVHLASIGHPLVGDIKYGDRKVNAEWRLLGVHRPMLHSRSLEWSIGL
;
A
#
# COMPACT_ATOMS: atom_id res chain seq x y z
N MET A 1 -25.08 -7.44 19.46
CA MET A 1 -26.21 -7.34 18.47
C MET A 1 -26.00 -6.07 17.66
N GLY A 2 -26.31 -6.11 16.34
CA GLY A 2 -26.12 -4.94 15.50
C GLY A 2 -27.02 -3.76 15.91
N GLN A 3 -26.57 -2.54 15.67
CA GLN A 3 -27.27 -1.30 16.01
C GLN A 3 -27.86 -0.63 14.76
N VAL A 4 -29.00 0.07 14.95
CA VAL A 4 -29.58 0.94 13.93
C VAL A 4 -29.56 2.38 14.46
N PHE A 5 -29.12 3.32 13.61
CA PHE A 5 -29.14 4.74 13.94
C PHE A 5 -29.69 5.58 12.78
N LYS A 6 -30.23 6.76 13.08
CA LYS A 6 -30.69 7.68 12.03
C LYS A 6 -29.62 8.69 11.64
N VAL A 7 -29.54 8.96 10.35
CA VAL A 7 -28.65 9.98 9.78
C VAL A 7 -29.10 11.36 10.21
N SER A 8 -28.19 12.16 10.76
CA SER A 8 -28.48 13.53 11.18
C SER A 8 -28.67 14.49 9.98
N ALA A 9 -29.32 15.61 10.17
CA ALA A 9 -29.45 16.64 9.14
C ALA A 9 -28.09 17.19 8.66
N HIS A 10 -27.08 17.22 9.56
CA HIS A 10 -25.71 17.64 9.21
C HIS A 10 -24.94 16.62 8.34
N ASP A 11 -25.43 15.40 8.21
CA ASP A 11 -24.83 14.34 7.46
C ASP A 11 -25.60 14.02 6.16
N ASP A 12 -26.57 14.86 5.81
CA ASP A 12 -27.34 14.76 4.57
C ASP A 12 -26.43 14.75 3.33
N GLY A 13 -26.71 13.85 2.39
CA GLY A 13 -25.92 13.68 1.16
C GLY A 13 -24.50 13.15 1.38
N ARG A 14 -24.06 12.87 2.60
CA ARG A 14 -22.75 12.29 2.87
C ARG A 14 -22.69 10.81 2.51
N ARG A 15 -21.48 10.33 2.24
CA ARG A 15 -21.24 8.89 2.06
C ARG A 15 -21.47 8.14 3.38
N VAL A 16 -22.12 6.99 3.28
CA VAL A 16 -22.47 6.17 4.45
C VAL A 16 -21.25 5.71 5.26
N ASP A 17 -20.12 5.42 4.61
CA ASP A 17 -18.87 5.07 5.30
C ASP A 17 -18.34 6.22 6.17
N LYS A 18 -18.51 7.47 5.73
CA LYS A 18 -18.10 8.66 6.49
C LYS A 18 -19.04 8.93 7.67
N VAL A 19 -20.33 8.69 7.50
CA VAL A 19 -21.32 8.83 8.57
C VAL A 19 -21.07 7.79 9.66
N ILE A 20 -20.82 6.56 9.30
CA ILE A 20 -20.45 5.48 10.23
C ILE A 20 -19.19 5.84 11.01
N ARG A 21 -18.12 6.27 10.31
CA ARG A 21 -16.85 6.64 10.96
C ARG A 21 -16.94 7.88 11.85
N LYS A 22 -17.84 8.81 11.55
CA LYS A 22 -18.11 9.94 12.44
C LYS A 22 -18.75 9.49 13.75
N LYS A 23 -19.65 8.51 13.69
CA LYS A 23 -20.30 7.96 14.89
C LYS A 23 -19.36 7.07 15.71
N TRP A 24 -18.51 6.32 15.06
CA TRP A 24 -17.49 5.45 15.69
C TRP A 24 -16.09 5.76 15.11
N PRO A 25 -15.46 6.85 15.57
CA PRO A 25 -14.17 7.31 15.03
C PRO A 25 -13.04 6.29 15.24
N ASP A 26 -13.10 5.56 16.35
CA ASP A 26 -12.09 4.59 16.76
C ASP A 26 -12.26 3.20 16.13
N LEU A 27 -13.39 2.98 15.43
CA LEU A 27 -13.62 1.69 14.78
C LEU A 27 -12.67 1.52 13.58
N PRO A 28 -11.87 0.44 13.52
CA PRO A 28 -10.93 0.20 12.43
C PRO A 28 -11.61 0.29 11.06
N LEU A 29 -11.02 1.05 10.13
CA LEU A 29 -11.55 1.17 8.77
C LEU A 29 -11.72 -0.19 8.10
N ALA A 30 -10.79 -1.12 8.36
CA ALA A 30 -10.85 -2.49 7.87
C ALA A 30 -12.13 -3.23 8.33
N ALA A 31 -12.55 -3.02 9.58
CA ALA A 31 -13.77 -3.61 10.12
C ALA A 31 -15.01 -3.04 9.41
N VAL A 32 -15.06 -1.71 9.20
CA VAL A 32 -16.13 -1.04 8.47
C VAL A 32 -16.22 -1.56 7.03
N MET A 33 -15.09 -1.60 6.30
CA MET A 33 -15.04 -2.07 4.92
C MET A 33 -15.38 -3.57 4.80
N ARG A 34 -15.02 -4.38 5.79
CA ARG A 34 -15.41 -5.81 5.85
C ARG A 34 -16.91 -5.97 5.99
N ALA A 35 -17.56 -5.12 6.81
CA ALA A 35 -19.01 -5.13 6.99
C ALA A 35 -19.75 -4.78 5.68
N PHE A 36 -19.25 -3.80 4.92
CA PHE A 36 -19.79 -3.49 3.59
C PHE A 36 -19.65 -4.67 2.63
N ARG A 37 -18.45 -5.26 2.51
CA ARG A 37 -18.21 -6.42 1.63
C ARG A 37 -19.11 -7.61 1.97
N LYS A 38 -19.37 -7.85 3.25
CA LYS A 38 -20.29 -8.89 3.71
C LYS A 38 -21.78 -8.52 3.57
N GLY A 39 -22.10 -7.30 3.12
CA GLY A 39 -23.47 -6.82 3.01
C GLY A 39 -24.21 -6.68 4.34
N LEU A 40 -23.46 -6.50 5.43
CA LEU A 40 -24.00 -6.36 6.78
C LEU A 40 -24.41 -4.91 7.10
N VAL A 41 -23.93 -3.93 6.32
CA VAL A 41 -24.38 -2.54 6.41
C VAL A 41 -25.58 -2.37 5.49
N LYS A 42 -26.67 -1.82 6.07
CA LYS A 42 -27.91 -1.56 5.33
C LYS A 42 -28.37 -0.13 5.59
N VAL A 43 -28.97 0.50 4.59
CA VAL A 43 -29.65 1.79 4.70
C VAL A 43 -31.12 1.56 4.31
N ASP A 44 -32.03 1.92 5.20
CA ASP A 44 -33.48 1.70 5.05
C ASP A 44 -33.81 0.24 4.65
N GLY A 45 -33.11 -0.71 5.30
CA GLY A 45 -33.26 -2.16 5.10
C GLY A 45 -32.56 -2.74 3.87
N ARG A 46 -32.01 -1.91 2.98
CA ARG A 46 -31.33 -2.34 1.75
C ARG A 46 -29.81 -2.37 1.90
N ARG A 47 -29.13 -3.34 1.29
CA ARG A 47 -27.68 -3.37 1.22
C ARG A 47 -27.16 -2.20 0.39
N VAL A 48 -26.08 -1.59 0.84
CA VAL A 48 -25.46 -0.44 0.17
C VAL A 48 -23.95 -0.61 0.05
N GLU A 49 -23.37 0.10 -0.90
CA GLU A 49 -21.90 0.21 -1.02
C GLU A 49 -21.37 1.29 -0.07
N CYS A 50 -20.10 1.20 0.28
CA CYS A 50 -19.44 2.17 1.15
C CYS A 50 -19.47 3.60 0.60
N SER A 51 -19.53 3.76 -0.71
CA SER A 51 -19.63 5.04 -1.43
C SER A 51 -21.04 5.61 -1.52
N SER A 52 -22.08 4.83 -1.20
CA SER A 52 -23.48 5.26 -1.28
C SER A 52 -23.72 6.49 -0.40
N ARG A 53 -24.49 7.43 -0.92
CA ARG A 53 -24.89 8.63 -0.18
C ARG A 53 -26.18 8.36 0.59
N VAL A 54 -26.30 8.95 1.78
CA VAL A 54 -27.47 8.79 2.67
C VAL A 54 -28.17 10.11 2.84
N ALA A 55 -29.50 10.06 2.95
CA ALA A 55 -30.32 11.22 3.25
C ALA A 55 -30.52 11.39 4.76
N ALA A 56 -30.76 12.63 5.19
CA ALA A 56 -31.17 12.90 6.58
C ALA A 56 -32.42 12.08 6.95
N GLY A 57 -32.41 11.49 8.14
CA GLY A 57 -33.48 10.62 8.62
C GLY A 57 -33.40 9.16 8.18
N SER A 58 -32.58 8.81 7.18
CA SER A 58 -32.36 7.40 6.79
C SER A 58 -31.86 6.56 7.95
N ALA A 59 -32.34 5.32 8.05
CA ALA A 59 -31.96 4.36 9.07
C ALA A 59 -30.74 3.54 8.61
N VAL A 60 -29.61 3.69 9.26
CA VAL A 60 -28.37 2.94 8.97
C VAL A 60 -28.24 1.80 9.98
N ALA A 61 -28.28 0.56 9.51
CA ALA A 61 -28.04 -0.65 10.29
C ALA A 61 -26.59 -1.11 10.11
N VAL A 62 -25.91 -1.40 11.24
CA VAL A 62 -24.53 -1.91 11.29
C VAL A 62 -24.47 -3.18 12.14
N PRO A 63 -23.48 -4.07 11.92
CA PRO A 63 -23.40 -5.36 12.63
C PRO A 63 -22.75 -5.27 14.02
N TRP A 64 -22.56 -4.10 14.58
CA TRP A 64 -22.00 -3.85 15.93
C TRP A 64 -22.85 -2.85 16.67
N ASP A 65 -22.74 -2.85 17.98
CA ASP A 65 -23.22 -1.81 18.89
C ASP A 65 -22.05 -0.98 19.47
N ASP A 66 -22.35 -0.03 20.35
CA ASP A 66 -21.33 0.87 20.91
C ASP A 66 -20.30 0.09 21.76
N ALA A 67 -20.71 -0.96 22.48
CA ALA A 67 -19.83 -1.81 23.28
C ALA A 67 -18.93 -2.67 22.39
N GLU A 68 -19.47 -3.27 21.33
CA GLU A 68 -18.70 -4.03 20.36
C GLU A 68 -17.78 -3.15 19.53
N ALA A 69 -18.17 -1.91 19.23
CA ALA A 69 -17.31 -0.93 18.58
C ALA A 69 -16.14 -0.53 19.49
N GLU A 70 -16.40 -0.33 20.78
CA GLU A 70 -15.38 -0.08 21.80
C GLU A 70 -14.41 -1.26 21.95
N ALA A 71 -14.93 -2.48 22.02
CA ALA A 71 -14.10 -3.71 22.09
C ALA A 71 -13.28 -3.98 20.80
N ARG A 72 -13.71 -3.41 19.68
CA ARG A 72 -13.01 -3.48 18.39
C ARG A 72 -12.08 -2.29 18.16
N LYS A 73 -11.99 -1.35 19.09
CA LYS A 73 -10.88 -0.39 19.07
C LYS A 73 -9.61 -1.21 18.89
N PRO A 74 -8.67 -0.76 18.04
CA PRO A 74 -7.38 -1.40 18.01
C PRO A 74 -6.87 -1.37 19.45
N SER A 75 -7.04 -2.46 20.18
CA SER A 75 -6.21 -2.69 21.33
C SER A 75 -4.82 -2.83 20.71
N PHE A 76 -4.05 -1.78 20.76
CA PHE A 76 -2.63 -1.95 20.87
C PHE A 76 -2.47 -2.77 22.15
N SER A 77 -2.63 -4.09 22.04
CA SER A 77 -2.14 -5.02 23.03
C SER A 77 -0.71 -4.56 23.24
N GLY A 78 -0.49 -4.02 24.42
CA GLY A 78 0.80 -3.52 24.83
C GLY A 78 1.85 -4.59 24.52
N PRO A 79 3.12 -4.28 24.47
CA PRO A 79 4.16 -5.01 23.78
C PRO A 79 4.17 -6.49 24.19
N GLY A 80 3.49 -7.31 23.39
CA GLY A 80 4.01 -8.63 23.10
C GLY A 80 5.38 -8.36 22.50
N ALA A 81 6.36 -9.22 22.67
CA ALA A 81 7.76 -9.06 22.38
C ALA A 81 8.05 -7.88 21.42
N PRO A 82 8.94 -6.92 21.74
CA PRO A 82 9.05 -5.65 21.06
C PRO A 82 9.13 -5.89 19.56
N SER A 83 8.17 -5.35 18.81
CA SER A 83 8.23 -5.40 17.34
C SER A 83 9.59 -4.90 16.91
N PRO A 84 10.33 -5.60 16.04
CA PRO A 84 11.62 -5.14 15.58
C PRO A 84 11.51 -3.68 15.12
N SER A 85 12.44 -2.82 15.57
CA SER A 85 12.46 -1.43 15.17
C SER A 85 12.52 -1.30 13.65
N ILE A 86 11.93 -0.23 13.11
CA ILE A 86 12.09 0.12 11.70
C ILE A 86 13.11 1.25 11.58
N GLU A 87 13.97 1.16 10.58
CA GLU A 87 14.98 2.19 10.33
C GLU A 87 14.29 3.46 9.84
N ILE A 88 14.42 4.56 10.59
CA ILE A 88 13.93 5.88 10.22
C ILE A 88 15.06 6.62 9.52
N ILE A 89 14.84 7.02 8.27
CA ILE A 89 15.78 7.82 7.47
C ILE A 89 15.66 9.30 7.86
N TYR A 90 14.41 9.75 8.05
CA TYR A 90 14.08 11.13 8.42
C TYR A 90 12.70 11.16 9.07
N ALA A 91 12.52 12.05 10.04
CA ALA A 91 11.21 12.36 10.57
C ALA A 91 11.15 13.82 11.06
N ASP A 92 10.01 14.47 10.79
CA ASP A 92 9.63 15.77 11.35
C ASP A 92 8.19 15.70 11.88
N ASN A 93 7.50 16.83 12.00
CA ASN A 93 6.10 16.89 12.46
C ASN A 93 5.09 16.41 11.42
N ASP A 94 5.46 16.35 10.15
CA ASP A 94 4.56 16.11 9.02
C ASP A 94 4.83 14.78 8.32
N VAL A 95 6.10 14.37 8.20
CA VAL A 95 6.53 13.25 7.37
C VAL A 95 7.51 12.37 8.11
N CYS A 96 7.39 11.07 7.94
CA CYS A 96 8.38 10.08 8.32
C CYS A 96 8.82 9.29 7.08
N LEU A 97 10.13 9.27 6.82
CA LEU A 97 10.78 8.44 5.81
C LEU A 97 11.45 7.27 6.49
N ILE A 98 11.19 6.08 5.99
CA ILE A 98 11.73 4.84 6.54
C ILE A 98 12.44 4.02 5.48
N ASN A 99 13.38 3.19 5.90
CA ASN A 99 13.90 2.09 5.12
C ASN A 99 13.08 0.83 5.41
N LYS A 100 12.10 0.54 4.56
CA LYS A 100 11.25 -0.63 4.73
C LYS A 100 12.06 -1.91 4.54
N PRO A 101 12.11 -2.83 5.51
CA PRO A 101 12.70 -4.14 5.29
C PRO A 101 11.84 -4.96 4.31
N TRP A 102 12.45 -5.96 3.67
CA TRP A 102 11.70 -6.97 2.93
C TRP A 102 10.85 -7.84 3.86
N ASN A 103 9.89 -8.57 3.32
CA ASN A 103 8.95 -9.43 4.04
C ASN A 103 8.05 -8.70 5.06
N LEU A 104 7.89 -7.38 4.93
CA LEU A 104 7.01 -6.59 5.76
C LEU A 104 5.88 -5.98 4.91
N LEU A 105 4.65 -6.04 5.39
CA LEU A 105 3.51 -5.39 4.77
C LEU A 105 3.61 -3.86 4.89
N SER A 106 3.21 -3.12 3.86
CA SER A 106 3.10 -1.65 3.95
C SER A 106 1.98 -1.22 4.88
N GLN A 107 0.89 -1.98 4.88
CA GLN A 107 -0.28 -1.80 5.75
C GLN A 107 -0.81 -3.17 6.17
N PRO A 108 -1.45 -3.31 7.34
CA PRO A 108 -2.01 -4.59 7.76
C PRO A 108 -3.10 -5.06 6.77
N ASP A 109 -3.09 -6.33 6.41
CA ASP A 109 -4.18 -6.96 5.67
C ASP A 109 -5.28 -7.45 6.61
N ARG A 110 -4.90 -7.82 7.85
CA ARG A 110 -5.78 -8.27 8.93
C ARG A 110 -5.41 -7.57 10.23
N ASP A 111 -6.35 -7.54 11.17
CA ASP A 111 -6.07 -7.02 12.51
C ASP A 111 -4.96 -7.86 13.17
N GLY A 112 -3.95 -7.19 13.71
CA GLY A 112 -2.78 -7.84 14.32
C GLY A 112 -1.62 -8.14 13.38
N ASP A 113 -1.76 -7.94 12.06
CA ASP A 113 -0.64 -8.13 11.14
C ASP A 113 0.47 -7.11 11.38
N GLU A 114 1.69 -7.60 11.43
CA GLU A 114 2.87 -6.74 11.48
C GLU A 114 3.04 -6.00 10.14
N SER A 115 3.28 -4.71 10.20
CA SER A 115 3.35 -3.84 9.04
C SER A 115 4.27 -2.65 9.27
N VAL A 116 4.55 -1.89 8.22
CA VAL A 116 5.23 -0.61 8.32
C VAL A 116 4.52 0.31 9.32
N VAL A 117 3.18 0.38 9.28
CA VAL A 117 2.41 1.23 10.21
C VAL A 117 2.67 0.84 11.65
N THR A 118 2.54 -0.44 11.99
CA THR A 118 2.71 -0.90 13.38
C THR A 118 4.14 -0.70 13.88
N ARG A 119 5.15 -1.02 13.06
CA ARG A 119 6.56 -0.81 13.42
C ARG A 119 6.93 0.67 13.55
N THR A 120 6.48 1.52 12.61
CA THR A 120 6.77 2.96 12.67
C THR A 120 6.11 3.59 13.90
N THR A 121 4.86 3.24 14.19
CA THR A 121 4.15 3.68 15.39
C THR A 121 4.91 3.34 16.67
N ALA A 122 5.39 2.09 16.77
CA ALA A 122 6.17 1.62 17.92
C ALA A 122 7.55 2.32 18.00
N THR A 123 8.27 2.44 16.88
CA THR A 123 9.61 3.04 16.83
C THR A 123 9.58 4.53 17.18
N LEU A 124 8.55 5.27 16.76
CA LEU A 124 8.37 6.68 17.09
C LEU A 124 7.84 6.90 18.52
N GLY A 125 7.42 5.84 19.23
CA GLY A 125 6.72 5.99 20.49
C GLY A 125 5.42 6.81 20.33
N TRP A 126 4.72 6.64 19.21
CA TRP A 126 3.59 7.46 18.79
C TRP A 126 2.44 7.40 19.80
N LYS A 127 2.00 8.58 20.25
CA LYS A 127 0.99 8.69 21.32
C LYS A 127 -0.32 9.36 20.89
N ASP A 128 -0.37 9.98 19.69
CA ASP A 128 -1.58 10.64 19.22
C ASP A 128 -2.62 9.60 18.78
N PRO A 129 -3.75 9.47 19.49
CA PRO A 129 -4.79 8.52 19.14
C PRO A 129 -5.67 9.00 17.97
N SER A 130 -5.61 10.28 17.62
CA SER A 130 -6.47 10.90 16.59
C SER A 130 -5.95 10.63 15.15
N PHE A 131 -4.66 10.37 15.00
CA PHE A 131 -4.03 10.08 13.73
C PHE A 131 -2.87 9.11 13.90
N PHE A 132 -2.79 8.10 13.07
CA PHE A 132 -1.66 7.16 13.04
C PHE A 132 -0.76 7.41 11.84
N PRO A 133 0.56 7.18 11.96
CA PRO A 133 1.48 7.23 10.82
C PRO A 133 0.91 6.47 9.62
N THR A 134 0.60 7.19 8.54
CA THR A 134 -0.18 6.65 7.43
C THR A 134 0.67 6.63 6.15
N PRO A 135 0.91 5.46 5.55
CA PRO A 135 1.63 5.36 4.28
C PRO A 135 0.97 6.15 3.17
N VAL A 136 1.74 6.99 2.48
CA VAL A 136 1.26 7.77 1.34
C VAL A 136 1.32 7.00 0.02
N HIS A 137 2.12 5.96 -0.01
CA HIS A 137 2.22 4.99 -1.09
C HIS A 137 2.47 3.59 -0.51
N ARG A 138 2.59 2.61 -1.37
CA ARG A 138 2.90 1.23 -0.93
C ARG A 138 4.04 0.63 -1.72
N LEU A 139 4.81 -0.21 -1.05
CA LEU A 139 5.73 -1.17 -1.65
C LEU A 139 5.15 -2.58 -1.50
N ASP A 140 5.51 -3.49 -2.40
CA ASP A 140 5.18 -4.90 -2.24
C ASP A 140 5.82 -5.45 -0.96
N ARG A 141 5.25 -6.52 -0.40
CA ARG A 141 5.75 -7.16 0.83
C ARG A 141 7.26 -7.43 0.77
N ASN A 142 7.73 -7.96 -0.36
CA ASN A 142 9.12 -8.35 -0.57
C ASN A 142 10.02 -7.28 -1.21
N THR A 143 9.48 -6.10 -1.50
CA THR A 143 10.26 -4.92 -1.92
C THR A 143 10.75 -4.18 -0.70
N SER A 144 12.03 -3.87 -0.64
CA SER A 144 12.65 -3.09 0.43
C SER A 144 12.90 -1.63 0.01
N GLY A 145 13.29 -0.77 0.96
CA GLY A 145 13.80 0.56 0.68
C GLY A 145 12.89 1.71 1.10
N ALA A 146 13.15 2.88 0.54
CA ALA A 146 12.55 4.15 0.93
C ALA A 146 11.02 4.15 0.80
N MET A 147 10.35 4.49 1.90
CA MET A 147 8.91 4.61 1.97
C MET A 147 8.53 5.80 2.85
N ALA A 148 7.50 6.55 2.42
CA ALA A 148 7.01 7.74 3.11
C ALA A 148 5.70 7.48 3.83
N LEU A 149 5.60 8.00 5.05
CA LEU A 149 4.37 8.06 5.85
C LEU A 149 4.07 9.51 6.20
N ALA A 150 2.80 9.88 6.18
CA ALA A 150 2.33 11.13 6.76
C ALA A 150 2.09 10.94 8.25
N LEU A 151 2.43 11.95 9.03
CA LEU A 151 2.26 11.97 10.49
C LEU A 151 1.02 12.76 10.93
N ASN A 152 0.36 13.45 10.01
CA ASN A 152 -0.91 14.14 10.26
C ASN A 152 -1.78 14.20 9.00
N GLY A 153 -3.05 14.62 9.18
CA GLY A 153 -4.03 14.63 8.10
C GLY A 153 -3.78 15.72 7.02
N VAL A 154 -3.06 16.79 7.35
CA VAL A 154 -2.71 17.85 6.39
C VAL A 154 -1.62 17.31 5.45
N ALA A 155 -0.53 16.80 6.01
CA ALA A 155 0.55 16.17 5.27
C ALA A 155 0.05 15.02 4.38
N LEU A 156 -0.86 14.18 4.89
CA LEU A 156 -1.44 13.09 4.12
C LEU A 156 -2.16 13.59 2.85
N ARG A 157 -2.94 14.67 2.96
CA ARG A 157 -3.65 15.25 1.81
C ARG A 157 -2.68 15.82 0.78
N VAL A 158 -1.69 16.59 1.24
CA VAL A 158 -0.68 17.23 0.37
C VAL A 158 0.15 16.17 -0.35
N LEU A 159 0.64 15.18 0.37
CA LEU A 159 1.44 14.09 -0.21
C LEU A 159 0.61 13.24 -1.18
N HIS A 160 -0.62 12.85 -0.83
CA HIS A 160 -1.49 12.13 -1.77
C HIS A 160 -1.77 12.93 -3.05
N GLU A 161 -1.89 14.26 -2.96
CA GLU A 161 -2.05 15.11 -4.13
C GLU A 161 -0.79 15.12 -5.01
N ALA A 162 0.40 15.22 -4.40
CA ALA A 162 1.68 15.13 -5.11
C ALA A 162 1.83 13.80 -5.84
N TRP A 163 1.48 12.66 -5.18
CA TRP A 163 1.46 11.34 -5.81
C TRP A 163 0.48 11.26 -6.98
N ARG A 164 -0.72 11.79 -6.80
CA ARG A 164 -1.77 11.78 -7.84
C ARG A 164 -1.39 12.60 -9.06
N LYS A 165 -0.72 13.74 -8.85
CA LYS A 165 -0.23 14.62 -9.93
C LYS A 165 1.03 14.12 -10.62
N GLY A 166 1.66 13.04 -10.11
CA GLY A 166 2.92 12.55 -10.64
C GLY A 166 4.15 13.39 -10.24
N ASN A 167 4.01 14.29 -9.25
CA ASN A 167 5.08 15.18 -8.77
C ASN A 167 6.07 14.46 -7.84
N VAL A 168 6.06 13.13 -7.83
CA VAL A 168 6.97 12.31 -7.02
C VAL A 168 7.77 11.41 -7.92
N ARG A 169 9.05 11.64 -7.99
CA ARG A 169 10.00 10.77 -8.68
C ARG A 169 10.33 9.58 -7.78
N LYS A 170 10.21 8.37 -8.33
CA LYS A 170 10.41 7.09 -7.62
C LYS A 170 11.49 6.31 -8.33
N THR A 171 12.64 6.19 -7.70
CA THR A 171 13.78 5.46 -8.27
C THR A 171 14.04 4.17 -7.49
N TYR A 172 14.21 3.09 -8.22
CA TYR A 172 14.48 1.75 -7.68
C TYR A 172 15.82 1.23 -8.19
N LEU A 173 16.41 0.32 -7.44
CA LEU A 173 17.46 -0.59 -7.92
C LEU A 173 16.84 -1.97 -8.15
N ALA A 174 17.13 -2.56 -9.29
CA ALA A 174 16.63 -3.86 -9.70
C ALA A 174 17.77 -4.72 -10.23
N LEU A 175 17.97 -5.91 -9.65
CA LEU A 175 18.86 -6.91 -10.23
C LEU A 175 18.03 -7.85 -11.11
N VAL A 176 18.36 -7.93 -12.40
CA VAL A 176 17.61 -8.70 -13.38
C VAL A 176 18.49 -9.78 -14.02
N ALA A 177 17.85 -10.83 -14.53
CA ALA A 177 18.52 -11.90 -15.25
C ALA A 177 18.98 -11.44 -16.64
N GLY A 178 20.17 -11.87 -17.02
CA GLY A 178 20.77 -11.63 -18.32
C GLY A 178 21.34 -10.24 -18.53
N GLU A 179 21.92 -10.04 -19.70
CA GLU A 179 22.48 -8.75 -20.12
C GLU A 179 21.38 -7.83 -20.65
N ALA A 180 20.93 -6.90 -19.81
CA ALA A 180 19.90 -5.92 -20.18
C ALA A 180 20.49 -4.81 -21.09
N PRO A 181 19.66 -4.22 -21.96
CA PRO A 181 20.06 -3.04 -22.73
C PRO A 181 20.37 -1.84 -21.85
N ASN A 182 21.09 -0.86 -22.36
CA ASN A 182 21.55 0.29 -21.57
C ASN A 182 20.40 1.16 -21.06
N GLU A 183 19.40 1.42 -21.89
CA GLU A 183 18.22 2.20 -21.56
C GLU A 183 17.00 1.65 -22.30
N VAL A 184 15.86 1.59 -21.61
CA VAL A 184 14.57 1.23 -22.21
C VAL A 184 13.46 1.97 -21.50
N GLU A 185 12.47 2.37 -22.28
CA GLU A 185 11.16 2.79 -21.79
C GLU A 185 10.12 1.72 -22.15
N ILE A 186 9.34 1.30 -21.17
CA ILE A 186 8.30 0.29 -21.32
C ILE A 186 6.96 0.95 -21.05
N ASP A 187 6.17 1.16 -22.10
CA ASP A 187 4.79 1.64 -22.04
C ASP A 187 3.85 0.46 -22.37
N SER A 188 3.42 -0.23 -21.34
CA SER A 188 2.56 -1.40 -21.47
C SER A 188 1.50 -1.44 -20.38
N PRO A 189 0.21 -1.32 -20.74
CA PRO A 189 -0.88 -1.29 -19.78
C PRO A 189 -0.97 -2.57 -18.96
N LEU A 190 -1.23 -2.44 -17.67
CA LEU A 190 -1.27 -3.53 -16.70
C LEU A 190 -2.67 -3.77 -16.17
N LEU A 191 -3.06 -5.05 -16.14
CA LEU A 191 -4.31 -5.54 -15.57
C LEU A 191 -4.01 -6.57 -14.46
N LYS A 192 -4.69 -6.43 -13.33
CA LYS A 192 -4.70 -7.47 -12.31
C LYS A 192 -5.65 -8.58 -12.74
N THR A 193 -5.12 -9.79 -12.90
CA THR A 193 -5.87 -10.98 -13.32
C THR A 193 -6.04 -11.96 -12.17
N GLY A 194 -7.27 -12.49 -12.00
CA GLY A 194 -7.56 -13.60 -11.07
C GLY A 194 -7.44 -13.28 -9.59
N GLU A 195 -7.61 -14.34 -8.76
CA GLU A 195 -7.60 -14.26 -7.29
C GLU A 195 -6.19 -14.20 -6.69
N ASP A 196 -5.15 -14.65 -7.40
CA ASP A 196 -3.78 -14.80 -6.91
C ASP A 196 -2.93 -13.52 -6.94
N ASN A 197 -3.56 -12.35 -7.08
CA ASN A 197 -2.85 -11.08 -7.21
C ASN A 197 -1.78 -11.10 -8.34
N ILE A 198 -2.04 -11.85 -9.41
CA ILE A 198 -1.22 -11.82 -10.63
C ILE A 198 -1.57 -10.57 -11.42
N VAL A 199 -0.53 -9.93 -11.97
CA VAL A 199 -0.67 -8.78 -12.86
C VAL A 199 -0.05 -9.17 -14.20
N GLY A 200 -0.72 -8.85 -15.28
CA GLY A 200 -0.24 -9.10 -16.64
C GLY A 200 -0.39 -7.86 -17.52
N ILE A 201 0.23 -7.90 -18.68
CA ILE A 201 0.03 -6.88 -19.73
C ILE A 201 -1.31 -7.17 -20.43
N ASP A 202 -2.14 -6.15 -20.54
CA ASP A 202 -3.41 -6.21 -21.28
C ASP A 202 -3.64 -4.85 -21.96
N ALA A 203 -3.40 -4.80 -23.25
CA ALA A 203 -3.50 -3.57 -24.05
C ALA A 203 -4.95 -3.05 -24.15
N ALA A 204 -5.94 -3.92 -24.03
CA ALA A 204 -7.35 -3.55 -24.20
C ALA A 204 -8.01 -3.06 -22.89
N ARG A 205 -7.70 -3.68 -21.76
CA ARG A 205 -8.36 -3.44 -20.48
C ARG A 205 -7.41 -2.97 -19.37
N GLY A 206 -6.10 -3.02 -19.64
CA GLY A 206 -5.07 -2.60 -18.71
C GLY A 206 -5.10 -1.10 -18.41
N ARG A 207 -4.61 -0.74 -17.23
CA ARG A 207 -4.39 0.66 -16.86
C ARG A 207 -3.01 1.07 -17.34
N THR A 208 -2.89 2.25 -17.93
CA THR A 208 -1.60 2.83 -18.36
C THR A 208 -0.51 2.65 -17.31
N ALA A 209 0.61 2.10 -17.73
CA ALA A 209 1.77 1.88 -16.89
C ALA A 209 3.04 2.17 -17.69
N LEU A 210 3.88 3.05 -17.14
CA LEU A 210 5.09 3.53 -17.80
C LEU A 210 6.29 3.36 -16.87
N THR A 211 7.30 2.63 -17.33
CA THR A 211 8.54 2.34 -16.60
C THR A 211 9.73 2.69 -17.50
N ARG A 212 10.69 3.42 -16.96
CA ARG A 212 11.96 3.70 -17.61
C ARG A 212 13.08 3.07 -16.80
N PHE A 213 14.08 2.50 -17.44
CA PHE A 213 15.28 2.08 -16.74
C PHE A 213 16.56 2.42 -17.50
N ARG A 214 17.65 2.48 -16.73
CA ARG A 214 19.01 2.60 -17.21
C ARG A 214 19.89 1.55 -16.54
N LYS A 215 20.69 0.82 -17.31
CA LYS A 215 21.67 -0.12 -16.79
C LYS A 215 22.77 0.63 -16.04
N VAL A 216 23.05 0.22 -14.81
CA VAL A 216 24.14 0.75 -13.98
C VAL A 216 25.42 -0.04 -14.24
N THR A 217 25.30 -1.36 -14.23
CA THR A 217 26.38 -2.32 -14.51
C THR A 217 25.78 -3.69 -14.80
N GLY A 218 26.57 -4.62 -15.26
CA GLY A 218 26.14 -6.01 -15.46
C GLY A 218 27.07 -6.75 -16.39
N ASP A 219 26.77 -8.04 -16.55
CA ASP A 219 27.44 -8.97 -17.44
C ASP A 219 26.38 -9.83 -18.18
N SER A 220 26.83 -10.90 -18.83
CA SER A 220 25.93 -11.82 -19.56
C SER A 220 24.94 -12.57 -18.67
N ALA A 221 25.22 -12.71 -17.37
CA ALA A 221 24.37 -13.44 -16.42
C ALA A 221 23.35 -12.54 -15.74
N VAL A 222 23.72 -11.31 -15.36
CA VAL A 222 22.86 -10.37 -14.61
C VAL A 222 23.15 -8.92 -14.94
N SER A 223 22.16 -8.07 -14.75
CA SER A 223 22.30 -6.62 -14.86
C SER A 223 21.68 -5.92 -13.64
N LEU A 224 22.37 -4.91 -13.13
CA LEU A 224 21.85 -3.98 -12.14
C LEU A 224 21.27 -2.76 -12.86
N LEU A 225 19.99 -2.52 -12.65
CA LEU A 225 19.26 -1.44 -13.29
C LEU A 225 18.85 -0.37 -12.27
N GLN A 226 18.93 0.88 -12.67
CA GLN A 226 18.18 1.98 -12.04
C GLN A 226 16.85 2.11 -12.77
N VAL A 227 15.76 1.90 -12.06
CA VAL A 227 14.39 1.89 -12.60
C VAL A 227 13.61 3.07 -12.07
N GLU A 228 12.98 3.82 -12.95
CA GLU A 228 12.06 4.91 -12.62
C GLU A 228 10.62 4.51 -12.94
N LEU A 229 9.74 4.60 -11.93
CA LEU A 229 8.32 4.32 -12.12
C LEU A 229 7.55 5.63 -12.31
N LEU A 230 7.20 5.94 -13.56
CA LEU A 230 6.41 7.13 -13.89
C LEU A 230 4.93 6.97 -13.49
N THR A 231 4.48 5.74 -13.37
CA THR A 231 3.17 5.36 -12.79
C THR A 231 3.38 4.46 -11.58
N GLY A 232 2.30 4.05 -10.88
CA GLY A 232 2.39 3.22 -9.68
C GLY A 232 1.37 2.08 -9.70
N ARG A 233 1.48 1.13 -10.64
CA ARG A 233 0.60 -0.05 -10.68
C ARG A 233 1.17 -1.17 -9.81
N PRO A 234 0.32 -2.04 -9.26
CA PRO A 234 0.80 -3.22 -8.54
C PRO A 234 1.77 -4.04 -9.40
N HIS A 235 2.86 -4.49 -8.81
CA HIS A 235 3.91 -5.31 -9.45
C HIS A 235 4.52 -4.71 -10.74
N GLN A 236 4.36 -3.41 -11.00
CA GLN A 236 4.69 -2.78 -12.29
C GLN A 236 6.13 -3.09 -12.75
N ALA A 237 7.14 -2.77 -11.94
CA ALA A 237 8.54 -3.05 -12.32
C ALA A 237 8.76 -4.53 -12.60
N ARG A 238 8.18 -5.41 -11.80
CA ARG A 238 8.34 -6.88 -11.90
C ARG A 238 7.80 -7.42 -13.22
N VAL A 239 6.59 -6.98 -13.60
CA VAL A 239 5.94 -7.42 -14.85
C VAL A 239 6.61 -6.81 -16.07
N HIS A 240 6.92 -5.51 -16.05
CA HIS A 240 7.54 -4.82 -17.16
C HIS A 240 8.94 -5.38 -17.47
N LEU A 241 9.78 -5.59 -16.47
CA LEU A 241 11.12 -6.16 -16.67
C LEU A 241 11.04 -7.61 -17.18
N ALA A 242 10.10 -8.41 -16.67
CA ALA A 242 9.89 -9.77 -17.16
C ALA A 242 9.37 -9.79 -18.61
N SER A 243 8.54 -8.83 -19.02
CA SER A 243 7.98 -8.77 -20.38
C SER A 243 9.01 -8.52 -21.47
N ILE A 244 10.14 -7.93 -21.13
CA ILE A 244 11.25 -7.68 -22.06
C ILE A 244 12.37 -8.72 -21.93
N GLY A 245 12.12 -9.85 -21.25
CA GLY A 245 13.09 -10.95 -21.10
C GLY A 245 14.12 -10.78 -19.99
N HIS A 246 13.99 -9.73 -19.15
CA HIS A 246 14.90 -9.46 -18.03
C HIS A 246 14.17 -9.48 -16.68
N PRO A 247 13.65 -10.65 -16.25
CA PRO A 247 12.92 -10.74 -14.99
C PRO A 247 13.83 -10.48 -13.79
N LEU A 248 13.24 -10.00 -12.69
CA LEU A 248 13.97 -9.82 -11.44
C LEU A 248 14.51 -11.15 -10.91
N VAL A 249 15.76 -11.14 -10.53
CA VAL A 249 16.37 -12.25 -9.79
C VAL A 249 15.62 -12.45 -8.47
N GLY A 250 15.29 -13.71 -8.15
CA GLY A 250 14.57 -14.09 -6.94
C GLY A 250 13.06 -13.87 -6.99
N ASP A 251 12.49 -13.42 -8.10
CA ASP A 251 11.05 -13.26 -8.25
C ASP A 251 10.39 -14.58 -8.63
N ILE A 252 9.75 -15.24 -7.65
CA ILE A 252 9.09 -16.54 -7.86
C ILE A 252 7.82 -16.45 -8.70
N LYS A 253 7.27 -15.24 -8.89
CA LYS A 253 5.99 -15.02 -9.57
C LYS A 253 6.15 -14.70 -11.06
N TYR A 254 7.14 -13.89 -11.37
CA TYR A 254 7.41 -13.40 -12.75
C TYR A 254 8.81 -13.74 -13.25
N GLY A 255 9.66 -14.32 -12.38
CA GLY A 255 11.04 -14.62 -12.67
C GLY A 255 11.28 -15.97 -13.35
N ASP A 256 12.48 -16.18 -13.85
CA ASP A 256 12.93 -17.45 -14.39
C ASP A 256 13.22 -18.46 -13.27
N ARG A 257 12.66 -19.67 -13.39
CA ARG A 257 12.78 -20.72 -12.37
C ARG A 257 14.21 -21.26 -12.23
N LYS A 258 14.95 -21.37 -13.36
CA LYS A 258 16.32 -21.91 -13.36
C LYS A 258 17.26 -20.89 -12.72
N VAL A 259 17.21 -19.65 -13.18
CA VAL A 259 17.97 -18.55 -12.60
C VAL A 259 17.68 -18.42 -11.10
N ASN A 260 16.42 -18.46 -10.71
CA ASN A 260 16.04 -18.36 -9.30
C ASN A 260 16.53 -19.54 -8.45
N ALA A 261 16.65 -20.74 -9.02
CA ALA A 261 17.21 -21.90 -8.32
C ALA A 261 18.71 -21.70 -8.02
N GLU A 262 19.49 -21.21 -8.98
CA GLU A 262 20.90 -20.91 -8.82
C GLU A 262 21.12 -19.81 -7.77
N TRP A 263 20.40 -18.70 -7.88
CA TRP A 263 20.51 -17.58 -6.94
C TRP A 263 20.04 -17.90 -5.54
N ARG A 264 19.13 -18.87 -5.39
CA ARG A 264 18.70 -19.37 -4.07
C ARG A 264 19.85 -20.05 -3.32
N LEU A 265 20.75 -20.75 -4.02
CA LEU A 265 21.97 -21.32 -3.41
C LEU A 265 22.92 -20.24 -2.88
N LEU A 266 22.85 -19.04 -3.44
CA LEU A 266 23.58 -17.85 -2.99
C LEU A 266 22.83 -17.02 -1.94
N GLY A 267 21.71 -17.52 -1.42
CA GLY A 267 20.93 -16.85 -0.36
C GLY A 267 19.90 -15.84 -0.86
N VAL A 268 19.61 -15.78 -2.16
CA VAL A 268 18.58 -14.88 -2.69
C VAL A 268 17.21 -15.55 -2.65
N HIS A 269 16.35 -15.12 -1.73
CA HIS A 269 15.01 -15.68 -1.49
C HIS A 269 13.86 -14.72 -1.78
N ARG A 270 14.13 -13.54 -2.39
CA ARG A 270 13.14 -12.50 -2.67
C ARG A 270 13.42 -11.82 -4.02
N PRO A 271 12.42 -11.16 -4.62
CA PRO A 271 12.68 -10.27 -5.75
C PRO A 271 13.73 -9.21 -5.37
N MET A 272 14.80 -9.14 -6.12
CA MET A 272 15.88 -8.18 -5.93
C MET A 272 15.47 -6.81 -6.45
N LEU A 273 14.51 -6.21 -5.76
CA LEU A 273 13.96 -4.87 -6.02
C LEU A 273 14.04 -4.04 -4.73
N HIS A 274 14.59 -2.82 -4.85
CA HIS A 274 14.79 -1.91 -3.73
C HIS A 274 14.40 -0.48 -4.12
N SER A 275 13.50 0.14 -3.37
CA SER A 275 13.16 1.56 -3.51
C SER A 275 14.32 2.40 -3.01
N ARG A 276 15.11 2.95 -3.95
CA ARG A 276 16.33 3.69 -3.63
C ARG A 276 16.04 5.10 -3.15
N SER A 277 15.18 5.83 -3.87
CA SER A 277 14.86 7.21 -3.52
C SER A 277 13.43 7.59 -3.88
N LEU A 278 12.93 8.55 -3.11
CA LEU A 278 11.71 9.31 -3.35
C LEU A 278 12.09 10.77 -3.38
N GLU A 279 11.74 11.47 -4.45
CA GLU A 279 12.05 12.89 -4.63
C GLU A 279 10.76 13.64 -4.92
N TRP A 280 10.47 14.68 -4.18
CA TRP A 280 9.33 15.58 -4.41
C TRP A 280 9.68 17.01 -4.00
N SER A 281 9.02 17.97 -4.64
CA SER A 281 9.09 19.38 -4.26
C SER A 281 7.66 19.84 -3.97
N ILE A 282 7.33 20.00 -2.71
CA ILE A 282 6.06 20.54 -2.23
C ILE A 282 6.36 21.52 -1.11
N GLY A 283 5.70 22.70 -1.12
CA GLY A 283 5.62 23.53 0.07
C GLY A 283 4.64 22.87 1.05
N LEU A 284 5.11 22.48 2.20
CA LEU A 284 4.28 22.09 3.35
C LEU A 284 3.97 23.30 4.20
#